data_fbc3e826de968dafffced3f7f5290854
#
_entry.id   fbc3e826de968dafffced3f7f5290854
#
_cell.length_a   1.000
_cell.length_b   1.000
_cell.length_c   1.000
_cell.angle_alpha   90.00
_cell.angle_beta   90.00
_cell.angle_gamma   90.00
#
_symmetry.space_group_name_H-M   'P 1'
#
loop_
_entity.id
_entity.type
_entity.pdbx_description
1 polymer ?
#
loop_
_entity_poly.entity_id
_entity_poly.type
_entity_poly.pdbx_seq_one_letter_code
_entity_poly.pdbx_strand_id
1 'polypeptide(L)'
;MGLSSANSIATPLLDQVRSPDDLKEMDHDTLCRLAQELRAETLRVVSETGGHLGSSLGVIELTVAIHAIFAAPRDTIIWDVSHQCYPHKILTGRRDRMRSLRKKNGLSGFTRRGESAFDPFGAAHSSTSISAGLGFATARDLKGDDGHVVCIIGDGAMSAGMAFEAMNNAGSSGRPMIVILNDNDMSISESTGALSHHLAAVRKGPGENTGNLFENFGFDYRGPVDGHDLDLLLPLLAE
;
A
#
# COMPACT_ATOMS: atom_id res chain seq x y z
N MET A 1 -4.66 41.01 1.49
CA MET A 1 -3.32 40.63 1.10
C MET A 1 -3.44 39.23 0.47
N GLY A 2 -3.30 39.15 -0.86
CA GLY A 2 -3.48 37.92 -1.59
C GLY A 2 -2.35 36.94 -1.26
N LEU A 3 -2.70 35.72 -0.88
CA LEU A 3 -1.78 34.61 -0.86
C LEU A 3 -1.31 34.40 -2.32
N SER A 4 -0.04 34.69 -2.54
CA SER A 4 0.70 34.44 -3.78
C SER A 4 0.36 33.02 -4.27
N SER A 5 0.04 32.92 -5.57
CA SER A 5 -0.11 31.65 -6.26
C SER A 5 1.11 30.77 -5.98
N ALA A 6 0.94 29.79 -5.08
CA ALA A 6 1.95 28.77 -4.91
C ALA A 6 2.21 28.15 -6.31
N ASN A 7 3.45 28.21 -6.77
CA ASN A 7 3.89 27.57 -7.98
C ASN A 7 3.37 26.12 -7.97
N SER A 8 2.36 25.84 -8.79
CA SER A 8 1.88 24.47 -8.96
C SER A 8 3.02 23.70 -9.60
N ILE A 9 3.57 22.73 -8.90
CA ILE A 9 4.54 21.81 -9.49
C ILE A 9 3.86 21.17 -10.70
N ALA A 10 4.49 21.33 -11.87
CA ALA A 10 4.00 20.69 -13.07
C ALA A 10 4.06 19.16 -12.90
N THR A 11 3.04 18.47 -13.37
CA THR A 11 2.91 17.01 -13.25
C THR A 11 2.74 16.35 -14.63
N PRO A 12 3.67 16.58 -15.57
CA PRO A 12 3.51 16.16 -16.96
C PRO A 12 3.47 14.63 -17.15
N LEU A 13 4.13 13.87 -16.29
CA LEU A 13 4.07 12.41 -16.32
C LEU A 13 2.73 11.92 -15.77
N LEU A 14 2.33 12.44 -14.63
CA LEU A 14 1.06 12.08 -14.00
C LEU A 14 -0.14 12.48 -14.87
N ASP A 15 -0.02 13.51 -15.71
CA ASP A 15 -1.04 13.92 -16.67
C ASP A 15 -1.26 12.87 -17.79
N GLN A 16 -0.29 11.99 -18.02
CA GLN A 16 -0.35 10.91 -19.00
C GLN A 16 -0.90 9.61 -18.43
N VAL A 17 -0.85 9.43 -17.10
CA VAL A 17 -1.34 8.22 -16.44
C VAL A 17 -2.86 8.20 -16.42
N ARG A 18 -3.45 7.22 -17.09
CA ARG A 18 -4.89 6.94 -17.14
C ARG A 18 -5.25 5.69 -16.34
N SER A 19 -4.35 4.72 -16.33
CA SER A 19 -4.48 3.46 -15.61
C SER A 19 -3.12 2.99 -15.10
N PRO A 20 -3.08 2.03 -14.17
CA PRO A 20 -1.82 1.45 -13.72
C PRO A 20 -0.99 0.80 -14.84
N ASP A 21 -1.63 0.37 -15.93
CA ASP A 21 -0.91 -0.26 -17.03
C ASP A 21 0.08 0.69 -17.72
N ASP A 22 -0.18 2.00 -17.66
CA ASP A 22 0.73 3.01 -18.22
C ASP A 22 2.10 3.02 -17.50
N LEU A 23 2.17 2.55 -16.24
CA LEU A 23 3.41 2.49 -15.47
C LEU A 23 4.34 1.36 -15.92
N LYS A 24 3.80 0.30 -16.51
CA LYS A 24 4.58 -0.88 -16.93
C LYS A 24 5.53 -0.61 -18.08
N GLU A 25 5.24 0.42 -18.88
CA GLU A 25 6.06 0.85 -20.01
C GLU A 25 7.10 1.92 -19.61
N MET A 26 7.10 2.37 -18.35
CA MET A 26 8.02 3.40 -17.86
C MET A 26 9.33 2.79 -17.40
N ASP A 27 10.44 3.43 -17.78
CA ASP A 27 11.74 3.10 -17.22
C ASP A 27 11.87 3.57 -15.77
N HIS A 28 12.91 3.11 -15.11
CA HIS A 28 13.19 3.41 -13.71
C HIS A 28 13.22 4.92 -13.40
N ASP A 29 13.96 5.71 -14.21
CA ASP A 29 14.09 7.15 -14.00
C ASP A 29 12.74 7.87 -14.15
N THR A 30 11.90 7.39 -15.05
CA THR A 30 10.55 7.91 -15.26
C THR A 30 9.65 7.56 -14.06
N LEU A 31 9.73 6.34 -13.50
CA LEU A 31 9.01 5.95 -12.30
C LEU A 31 9.43 6.78 -11.08
N CYS A 32 10.72 7.08 -10.92
CA CYS A 32 11.22 7.96 -9.86
C CYS A 32 10.63 9.38 -9.97
N ARG A 33 10.58 9.93 -11.19
CA ARG A 33 9.95 11.24 -11.41
C ARG A 33 8.44 11.22 -11.20
N LEU A 34 7.78 10.15 -11.64
CA LEU A 34 6.35 9.96 -11.40
C LEU A 34 6.03 9.92 -9.90
N ALA A 35 6.86 9.26 -9.08
CA ALA A 35 6.71 9.23 -7.62
C ALA A 35 6.78 10.66 -7.04
N GLN A 36 7.69 11.51 -7.52
CA GLN A 36 7.78 12.90 -7.08
C GLN A 36 6.53 13.70 -7.46
N GLU A 37 6.03 13.55 -8.68
CA GLU A 37 4.79 14.20 -9.13
C GLU A 37 3.57 13.71 -8.34
N LEU A 38 3.48 12.40 -8.07
CA LEU A 38 2.43 11.78 -7.27
C LEU A 38 2.43 12.29 -5.83
N ARG A 39 3.63 12.48 -5.25
CA ARG A 39 3.81 13.09 -3.92
C ARG A 39 3.30 14.53 -3.90
N ALA A 40 3.68 15.32 -4.89
CA ALA A 40 3.25 16.70 -5.00
C ALA A 40 1.73 16.83 -5.18
N GLU A 41 1.14 15.98 -6.01
CA GLU A 41 -0.31 15.92 -6.24
C GLU A 41 -1.07 15.47 -4.98
N THR A 42 -0.58 14.44 -4.29
CA THR A 42 -1.16 13.96 -3.02
C THR A 42 -1.16 15.07 -1.97
N LEU A 43 -0.02 15.78 -1.82
CA LEU A 43 0.11 16.92 -0.91
C LEU A 43 -0.90 18.02 -1.26
N ARG A 44 -1.00 18.38 -2.55
CA ARG A 44 -1.92 19.40 -3.04
C ARG A 44 -3.38 19.04 -2.77
N VAL A 45 -3.78 17.82 -3.08
CA VAL A 45 -5.14 17.35 -2.83
C VAL A 45 -5.49 17.40 -1.35
N VAL A 46 -4.63 16.84 -0.50
CA VAL A 46 -4.93 16.74 0.94
C VAL A 46 -4.90 18.12 1.62
N SER A 47 -4.09 19.06 1.14
CA SER A 47 -4.11 20.44 1.64
C SER A 47 -5.47 21.13 1.39
N GLU A 48 -6.18 20.76 0.32
CA GLU A 48 -7.50 21.31 -0.03
C GLU A 48 -8.66 20.54 0.63
N THR A 49 -8.54 19.22 0.76
CA THR A 49 -9.66 18.35 1.18
C THR A 49 -9.56 17.90 2.63
N GLY A 50 -8.38 17.98 3.23
CA GLY A 50 -8.06 17.27 4.45
C GLY A 50 -7.93 15.76 4.22
N GLY A 51 -7.49 15.05 5.23
CA GLY A 51 -7.37 13.58 5.16
C GLY A 51 -6.08 13.06 5.78
N HIS A 52 -5.73 11.83 5.44
CA HIS A 52 -4.59 11.10 6.01
C HIS A 52 -3.32 11.40 5.18
N LEU A 53 -2.64 12.51 5.47
CA LEU A 53 -1.48 12.94 4.68
C LEU A 53 -0.26 12.05 4.93
N GLY A 54 0.16 11.93 6.20
CA GLY A 54 1.41 11.22 6.55
C GLY A 54 1.44 9.78 6.04
N SER A 55 0.36 9.02 6.28
CA SER A 55 0.24 7.65 5.81
C SER A 55 0.25 7.52 4.27
N SER A 56 -0.34 8.50 3.56
CA SER A 56 -0.31 8.52 2.09
C SER A 56 1.07 8.87 1.54
N LEU A 57 1.79 9.80 2.18
CA LEU A 57 3.16 10.16 1.79
C LEU A 57 4.15 9.02 2.05
N GLY A 58 3.92 8.22 3.08
CA GLY A 58 4.75 7.08 3.44
C GLY A 58 4.68 5.89 2.47
N VAL A 59 3.77 5.90 1.50
CA VAL A 59 3.59 4.79 0.54
C VAL A 59 3.63 5.24 -0.91
N ILE A 60 4.19 6.41 -1.21
CA ILE A 60 4.24 6.92 -2.60
C ILE A 60 5.04 5.98 -3.50
N GLU A 61 6.30 5.74 -3.19
CA GLU A 61 7.20 4.89 -3.97
C GLU A 61 6.71 3.45 -3.98
N LEU A 62 6.26 2.95 -2.84
CA LEU A 62 5.64 1.62 -2.73
C LEU A 62 4.42 1.50 -3.66
N THR A 63 3.56 2.53 -3.72
CA THR A 63 2.39 2.52 -4.62
C THR A 63 2.79 2.49 -6.09
N VAL A 64 3.81 3.28 -6.46
CA VAL A 64 4.36 3.27 -7.83
C VAL A 64 4.92 1.89 -8.16
N ALA A 65 5.75 1.30 -7.28
CA ALA A 65 6.34 -0.01 -7.48
C ALA A 65 5.27 -1.11 -7.62
N ILE A 66 4.27 -1.13 -6.74
CA ILE A 66 3.15 -2.09 -6.81
C ILE A 66 2.45 -2.00 -8.16
N HIS A 67 2.14 -0.80 -8.63
CA HIS A 67 1.40 -0.63 -9.89
C HIS A 67 2.28 -0.78 -11.15
N ALA A 68 3.59 -0.65 -11.03
CA ALA A 68 4.52 -0.98 -12.11
C ALA A 68 4.68 -2.50 -12.29
N ILE A 69 4.63 -3.27 -11.20
CA ILE A 69 4.86 -4.72 -11.23
C ILE A 69 3.55 -5.51 -11.39
N PHE A 70 2.55 -5.25 -10.55
CA PHE A 70 1.31 -6.04 -10.52
C PHE A 70 0.26 -5.52 -11.51
N ALA A 71 -0.47 -6.45 -12.14
CA ALA A 71 -1.47 -6.17 -13.16
C ALA A 71 -2.88 -6.05 -12.55
N ALA A 72 -3.12 -5.02 -11.73
CA ALA A 72 -4.46 -4.75 -11.23
C ALA A 72 -5.42 -4.36 -12.37
N PRO A 73 -6.72 -4.79 -12.37
CA PRO A 73 -7.39 -5.50 -11.28
C PRO A 73 -7.29 -7.04 -11.34
N ARG A 74 -6.57 -7.64 -12.31
CA ARG A 74 -6.31 -9.09 -12.33
C ARG A 74 -5.61 -9.52 -11.04
N ASP A 75 -4.54 -8.80 -10.70
CA ASP A 75 -3.87 -8.97 -9.42
C ASP A 75 -4.65 -8.17 -8.36
N THR A 76 -4.94 -8.83 -7.25
CA THR A 76 -5.75 -8.28 -6.17
C THR A 76 -4.89 -7.49 -5.20
N ILE A 77 -5.06 -6.17 -5.13
CA ILE A 77 -4.32 -5.28 -4.22
C ILE A 77 -5.25 -4.82 -3.10
N ILE A 78 -4.91 -5.14 -1.85
CA ILE A 78 -5.73 -4.83 -0.67
C ILE A 78 -4.94 -3.93 0.27
N TRP A 79 -5.46 -2.73 0.52
CA TRP A 79 -4.91 -1.78 1.47
C TRP A 79 -5.59 -1.96 2.82
N ASP A 80 -4.85 -2.30 3.87
CA ASP A 80 -5.39 -2.39 5.23
C ASP A 80 -5.85 -1.01 5.72
N VAL A 81 -6.98 -0.91 6.39
CA VAL A 81 -7.67 0.35 6.67
C VAL A 81 -7.93 1.15 5.40
N SER A 82 -6.94 1.22 4.55
CA SER A 82 -6.84 1.99 3.30
C SER A 82 -6.82 3.53 3.47
N HIS A 83 -6.44 4.01 4.64
CA HIS A 83 -6.24 5.43 4.88
C HIS A 83 -5.04 6.01 4.10
N GLN A 84 -4.13 5.14 3.63
CA GLN A 84 -2.97 5.44 2.79
C GLN A 84 -3.26 5.33 1.28
N CYS A 85 -4.51 5.09 0.86
CA CYS A 85 -4.86 4.76 -0.53
C CYS A 85 -4.94 5.94 -1.52
N TYR A 86 -4.59 7.16 -1.12
CA TYR A 86 -4.74 8.31 -2.01
C TYR A 86 -3.86 8.24 -3.25
N PRO A 87 -2.57 7.86 -3.16
CA PRO A 87 -1.73 7.61 -4.33
C PRO A 87 -2.31 6.54 -5.25
N HIS A 88 -2.80 5.44 -4.68
CA HIS A 88 -3.50 4.38 -5.41
C HIS A 88 -4.72 4.93 -6.18
N LYS A 89 -5.56 5.76 -5.56
CA LYS A 89 -6.71 6.37 -6.24
C LYS A 89 -6.29 7.27 -7.40
N ILE A 90 -5.22 8.03 -7.24
CA ILE A 90 -4.68 8.91 -8.28
C ILE A 90 -4.23 8.07 -9.48
N LEU A 91 -3.42 7.03 -9.27
CA LEU A 91 -2.89 6.18 -10.33
C LEU A 91 -3.95 5.27 -10.98
N THR A 92 -5.08 5.04 -10.33
CA THR A 92 -6.19 4.21 -10.83
C THR A 92 -7.33 5.02 -11.44
N GLY A 93 -7.02 6.14 -12.09
CA GLY A 93 -7.94 6.92 -12.92
C GLY A 93 -8.92 7.81 -12.16
N ARG A 94 -8.70 8.07 -10.86
CA ARG A 94 -9.58 8.91 -10.03
C ARG A 94 -9.01 10.30 -9.74
N ARG A 95 -7.88 10.66 -10.36
CA ARG A 95 -7.17 11.91 -10.11
C ARG A 95 -8.06 13.15 -10.24
N ASP A 96 -8.82 13.26 -11.32
CA ASP A 96 -9.69 14.42 -11.58
C ASP A 96 -10.79 14.61 -10.52
N ARG A 97 -11.14 13.53 -9.83
CA ARG A 97 -12.15 13.52 -8.77
C ARG A 97 -11.57 13.71 -7.38
N MET A 98 -10.25 13.74 -7.21
CA MET A 98 -9.60 13.78 -5.88
C MET A 98 -10.00 15.01 -5.05
N ARG A 99 -10.38 16.14 -5.69
CA ARG A 99 -10.94 17.31 -4.98
C ARG A 99 -12.29 17.07 -4.33
N SER A 100 -12.96 15.98 -4.65
CA SER A 100 -14.19 15.53 -4.00
C SER A 100 -13.95 14.56 -2.84
N LEU A 101 -12.68 14.26 -2.50
CA LEU A 101 -12.29 13.31 -1.47
C LEU A 101 -12.95 13.66 -0.13
N ARG A 102 -13.58 12.66 0.51
CA ARG A 102 -14.30 12.78 1.80
C ARG A 102 -15.49 13.75 1.81
N LYS A 103 -15.92 14.25 0.66
CA LYS A 103 -17.11 15.08 0.54
C LYS A 103 -18.34 14.23 0.24
N LYS A 104 -19.53 14.76 0.55
CA LYS A 104 -20.79 14.11 0.20
C LYS A 104 -20.88 13.86 -1.31
N ASN A 105 -21.19 12.64 -1.71
CA ASN A 105 -21.23 12.16 -3.10
C ASN A 105 -19.88 12.23 -3.85
N GLY A 106 -18.78 12.47 -3.14
CA GLY A 106 -17.44 12.45 -3.67
C GLY A 106 -16.73 11.11 -3.43
N LEU A 107 -15.42 11.13 -3.62
CA LEU A 107 -14.58 9.96 -3.36
C LEU A 107 -14.51 9.64 -1.86
N SER A 108 -14.58 8.35 -1.54
CA SER A 108 -14.33 7.84 -0.19
C SER A 108 -12.89 8.12 0.24
N GLY A 109 -12.69 8.38 1.52
CA GLY A 109 -11.35 8.46 2.13
C GLY A 109 -10.64 7.10 2.26
N PHE A 110 -11.32 6.02 1.88
CA PHE A 110 -10.86 4.62 1.94
C PHE A 110 -11.18 3.93 0.61
N THR A 111 -10.61 2.74 0.38
CA THR A 111 -10.99 1.92 -0.78
C THR A 111 -12.46 1.51 -0.68
N ARG A 112 -13.14 1.49 -1.83
CA ARG A 112 -14.56 1.18 -1.89
C ARG A 112 -14.89 0.44 -3.18
N ARG A 113 -15.39 -0.78 -3.08
CA ARG A 113 -15.73 -1.64 -4.22
C ARG A 113 -16.68 -1.00 -5.24
N GLY A 114 -17.63 -0.21 -4.78
CA GLY A 114 -18.56 0.51 -5.66
C GLY A 114 -17.97 1.77 -6.32
N GLU A 115 -16.70 2.10 -6.06
CA GLU A 115 -16.04 3.29 -6.58
C GLU A 115 -15.12 2.96 -7.76
N SER A 116 -14.46 1.80 -7.72
CA SER A 116 -13.50 1.39 -8.73
C SER A 116 -13.31 -0.13 -8.74
N ALA A 117 -13.07 -0.70 -9.92
CA ALA A 117 -12.66 -2.09 -10.07
C ALA A 117 -11.29 -2.39 -9.43
N PHE A 118 -10.46 -1.36 -9.25
CA PHE A 118 -9.16 -1.44 -8.57
C PHE A 118 -9.27 -1.51 -7.04
N ASP A 119 -10.47 -1.38 -6.48
CA ASP A 119 -10.75 -1.51 -5.05
C ASP A 119 -11.47 -2.85 -4.78
N PRO A 120 -10.78 -4.00 -4.78
CA PRO A 120 -11.43 -5.32 -4.69
C PRO A 120 -12.08 -5.53 -3.31
N PHE A 121 -11.58 -4.84 -2.28
CA PHE A 121 -12.06 -4.94 -0.91
C PHE A 121 -12.39 -3.55 -0.34
N GLY A 122 -13.58 -3.40 0.23
CA GLY A 122 -13.96 -2.20 0.96
C GLY A 122 -13.36 -2.22 2.36
N ALA A 123 -12.63 -1.17 2.71
CA ALA A 123 -11.92 -1.09 3.98
C ALA A 123 -12.48 0.02 4.89
N ALA A 124 -11.69 0.55 5.77
CA ALA A 124 -11.85 1.49 6.85
C ALA A 124 -11.73 0.86 8.25
N HIS A 125 -11.78 -0.46 8.39
CA HIS A 125 -11.45 -1.17 9.63
C HIS A 125 -10.03 -1.74 9.51
N SER A 126 -9.21 -1.55 10.55
CA SER A 126 -7.84 -2.07 10.60
C SER A 126 -7.78 -3.59 10.69
N SER A 127 -6.66 -4.15 10.29
CA SER A 127 -6.26 -5.54 10.54
C SER A 127 -7.05 -6.59 9.73
N THR A 128 -7.75 -6.16 8.69
CA THR A 128 -8.63 -7.02 7.89
C THR A 128 -8.01 -7.54 6.60
N SER A 129 -6.91 -6.92 6.13
CA SER A 129 -6.35 -7.14 4.79
C SER A 129 -5.84 -8.57 4.58
N ILE A 130 -5.11 -9.15 5.55
CA ILE A 130 -4.52 -10.49 5.42
C ILE A 130 -5.63 -11.54 5.34
N SER A 131 -6.66 -11.43 6.19
CA SER A 131 -7.80 -12.35 6.18
C SER A 131 -8.59 -12.26 4.87
N ALA A 132 -8.84 -11.03 4.39
CA ALA A 132 -9.48 -10.81 3.10
C ALA A 132 -8.61 -11.35 1.95
N GLY A 133 -7.30 -11.09 1.99
CA GLY A 133 -6.34 -11.59 1.00
C GLY A 133 -6.30 -13.11 0.94
N LEU A 134 -6.30 -13.78 2.08
CA LEU A 134 -6.40 -15.26 2.12
C LEU A 134 -7.70 -15.76 1.45
N GLY A 135 -8.81 -15.04 1.67
CA GLY A 135 -10.07 -15.34 0.98
C GLY A 135 -9.96 -15.19 -0.54
N PHE A 136 -9.32 -14.11 -1.03
CA PHE A 136 -9.06 -13.92 -2.46
C PHE A 136 -8.10 -14.97 -3.02
N ALA A 137 -7.01 -15.30 -2.32
CA ALA A 137 -6.08 -16.35 -2.73
C ALA A 137 -6.78 -17.73 -2.82
N THR A 138 -7.64 -18.02 -1.85
CA THR A 138 -8.45 -19.25 -1.88
C THR A 138 -9.39 -19.26 -3.07
N ALA A 139 -10.09 -18.16 -3.35
CA ALA A 139 -11.01 -18.07 -4.49
C ALA A 139 -10.28 -18.15 -5.83
N ARG A 140 -9.10 -17.54 -5.96
CA ARG A 140 -8.22 -17.65 -7.10
C ARG A 140 -7.87 -19.11 -7.39
N ASP A 141 -7.36 -19.84 -6.39
CA ASP A 141 -6.94 -21.22 -6.53
C ASP A 141 -8.12 -22.14 -6.90
N LEU A 142 -9.29 -21.94 -6.27
CA LEU A 142 -10.50 -22.70 -6.59
C LEU A 142 -11.02 -22.48 -8.03
N LYS A 143 -10.76 -21.29 -8.58
CA LYS A 143 -11.11 -20.96 -9.98
C LYS A 143 -10.05 -21.39 -10.99
N GLY A 144 -8.85 -21.70 -10.54
CA GLY A 144 -7.69 -21.94 -11.41
C GLY A 144 -7.14 -20.67 -12.06
N ASP A 145 -7.37 -19.51 -11.43
CA ASP A 145 -6.81 -18.23 -11.85
C ASP A 145 -5.35 -18.10 -11.38
N ASP A 146 -4.55 -17.22 -12.03
CA ASP A 146 -3.11 -17.03 -11.79
C ASP A 146 -2.72 -15.66 -11.21
N GLY A 147 -3.69 -14.81 -10.87
CA GLY A 147 -3.46 -13.48 -10.36
C GLY A 147 -2.79 -13.47 -8.97
N HIS A 148 -1.94 -12.48 -8.72
CA HIS A 148 -1.34 -12.27 -7.42
C HIS A 148 -2.33 -11.66 -6.42
N VAL A 149 -2.10 -11.92 -5.13
CA VAL A 149 -2.83 -11.28 -4.03
C VAL A 149 -1.82 -10.56 -3.14
N VAL A 150 -1.93 -9.25 -3.09
CA VAL A 150 -1.01 -8.36 -2.36
C VAL A 150 -1.78 -7.60 -1.28
N CYS A 151 -1.39 -7.77 -0.04
CA CYS A 151 -1.96 -7.09 1.12
C CYS A 151 -0.95 -6.10 1.69
N ILE A 152 -1.32 -4.84 1.82
CA ILE A 152 -0.49 -3.81 2.43
C ILE A 152 -1.07 -3.47 3.78
N ILE A 153 -0.31 -3.69 4.85
CA ILE A 153 -0.73 -3.47 6.24
C ILE A 153 0.30 -2.63 6.99
N GLY A 154 -0.16 -1.67 7.79
CA GLY A 154 0.72 -0.89 8.66
C GLY A 154 1.04 -1.63 9.97
N ASP A 155 2.16 -1.24 10.62
CA ASP A 155 2.63 -1.78 11.89
C ASP A 155 1.57 -1.69 13.01
N GLY A 156 0.88 -0.56 13.11
CA GLY A 156 -0.21 -0.38 14.06
C GLY A 156 -1.37 -1.35 13.84
N ALA A 157 -1.75 -1.59 12.58
CA ALA A 157 -2.81 -2.54 12.23
C ALA A 157 -2.38 -4.00 12.44
N MET A 158 -1.09 -4.30 12.28
CA MET A 158 -0.53 -5.64 12.52
C MET A 158 -0.63 -6.07 14.00
N SER A 159 -0.75 -5.14 14.93
CA SER A 159 -0.81 -5.43 16.37
C SER A 159 -2.13 -6.05 16.85
N ALA A 160 -3.17 -6.07 16.04
CA ALA A 160 -4.48 -6.59 16.45
C ALA A 160 -4.59 -8.11 16.32
N GLY A 161 -5.39 -8.74 17.19
CA GLY A 161 -5.61 -10.20 17.20
C GLY A 161 -6.05 -10.75 15.86
N MET A 162 -6.90 -10.03 15.12
CA MET A 162 -7.37 -10.44 13.79
C MET A 162 -6.21 -10.61 12.79
N ALA A 163 -5.18 -9.76 12.84
CA ALA A 163 -4.00 -9.90 11.99
C ALA A 163 -3.20 -11.16 12.35
N PHE A 164 -3.03 -11.46 13.64
CA PHE A 164 -2.36 -12.67 14.10
C PHE A 164 -3.12 -13.94 13.71
N GLU A 165 -4.43 -13.95 13.86
CA GLU A 165 -5.28 -15.08 13.43
C GLU A 165 -5.17 -15.30 11.93
N ALA A 166 -5.18 -14.19 11.15
CA ALA A 166 -5.05 -14.24 9.71
C ALA A 166 -3.67 -14.76 9.26
N MET A 167 -2.58 -14.30 9.89
CA MET A 167 -1.22 -14.80 9.62
C MET A 167 -1.10 -16.29 9.95
N ASN A 168 -1.60 -16.72 11.11
CA ASN A 168 -1.60 -18.12 11.51
C ASN A 168 -2.32 -19.00 10.48
N ASN A 169 -3.45 -18.56 9.97
CA ASN A 169 -4.22 -19.29 8.98
C ASN A 169 -3.56 -19.24 7.58
N ALA A 170 -3.06 -18.08 7.17
CA ALA A 170 -2.41 -17.89 5.87
C ALA A 170 -1.13 -18.74 5.77
N GLY A 171 -0.25 -18.68 6.78
CA GLY A 171 0.97 -19.47 6.79
C GLY A 171 0.71 -20.98 6.80
N SER A 172 -0.28 -21.43 7.57
CA SER A 172 -0.68 -22.85 7.58
C SER A 172 -1.30 -23.30 6.23
N SER A 173 -1.94 -22.39 5.49
CA SER A 173 -2.62 -22.72 4.24
C SER A 173 -1.65 -22.99 3.08
N GLY A 174 -0.44 -22.44 3.14
CA GLY A 174 0.57 -22.48 2.07
C GLY A 174 0.12 -21.85 0.74
N ARG A 175 -0.95 -21.05 0.74
CA ARG A 175 -1.45 -20.37 -0.46
C ARG A 175 -0.58 -19.17 -0.79
N PRO A 176 -0.11 -19.06 -2.06
CA PRO A 176 0.70 -17.91 -2.46
C PRO A 176 -0.07 -16.61 -2.29
N MET A 177 0.46 -15.74 -1.43
CA MET A 177 0.02 -14.35 -1.25
C MET A 177 1.19 -13.52 -0.72
N ILE A 178 1.19 -12.24 -1.00
CA ILE A 178 2.21 -11.28 -0.57
C ILE A 178 1.62 -10.40 0.51
N VAL A 179 2.32 -10.27 1.63
CA VAL A 179 1.97 -9.33 2.71
C VAL A 179 3.09 -8.32 2.83
N ILE A 180 2.80 -7.06 2.54
CA ILE A 180 3.73 -5.95 2.69
C ILE A 180 3.44 -5.25 4.01
N LEU A 181 4.33 -5.42 4.99
CA LEU A 181 4.27 -4.67 6.24
C LEU A 181 4.95 -3.31 6.05
N ASN A 182 4.14 -2.26 6.02
CA ASN A 182 4.62 -0.88 5.96
C ASN A 182 4.82 -0.36 7.38
N ASP A 183 6.07 -0.38 7.84
CA ASP A 183 6.48 0.05 9.17
C ASP A 183 7.16 1.42 9.08
N ASN A 184 6.52 2.45 9.60
CA ASN A 184 7.06 3.80 9.69
C ASN A 184 7.30 4.25 11.14
N ASP A 185 7.29 3.32 12.08
CA ASP A 185 7.47 3.54 13.52
C ASP A 185 6.43 4.52 14.15
N MET A 186 5.40 4.85 13.39
CA MET A 186 4.39 5.83 13.75
C MET A 186 2.99 5.23 13.60
N SER A 187 2.32 5.07 14.72
CA SER A 187 0.86 5.00 14.76
C SER A 187 0.28 6.40 15.01
N ILE A 188 -0.94 6.54 15.54
CA ILE A 188 -1.47 7.83 16.03
C ILE A 188 -0.63 8.34 17.22
N SER A 189 -0.01 7.41 17.95
CA SER A 189 0.99 7.61 18.99
C SER A 189 2.15 6.66 18.76
N GLU A 190 3.24 6.77 19.53
CA GLU A 190 4.33 5.81 19.50
C GLU A 190 3.82 4.37 19.63
N SER A 191 4.31 3.50 18.76
CA SER A 191 3.97 2.08 18.78
C SER A 191 4.48 1.44 20.06
N THR A 192 3.63 0.68 20.73
CA THR A 192 3.94 0.02 22.01
C THR A 192 3.75 -1.50 21.92
N GLY A 193 4.35 -2.21 22.87
CA GLY A 193 4.18 -3.66 22.99
C GLY A 193 5.30 -4.49 22.37
N ALA A 194 5.20 -5.80 22.54
CA ALA A 194 6.23 -6.75 22.14
C ALA A 194 6.47 -6.77 20.62
N LEU A 195 5.41 -6.56 19.81
CA LEU A 195 5.54 -6.50 18.35
C LEU A 195 6.41 -5.32 17.92
N SER A 196 6.20 -4.13 18.50
CA SER A 196 7.02 -2.94 18.20
C SER A 196 8.51 -3.20 18.52
N HIS A 197 8.80 -3.82 19.68
CA HIS A 197 10.16 -4.20 20.05
C HIS A 197 10.74 -5.23 19.06
N HIS A 198 9.94 -6.20 18.62
CA HIS A 198 10.34 -7.19 17.63
C HIS A 198 10.67 -6.54 16.29
N LEU A 199 9.81 -5.67 15.76
CA LEU A 199 10.07 -4.96 14.50
C LEU A 199 11.33 -4.08 14.59
N ALA A 200 11.52 -3.39 15.72
CA ALA A 200 12.74 -2.62 15.96
C ALA A 200 13.99 -3.49 15.98
N ALA A 201 13.90 -4.72 16.50
CA ALA A 201 15.02 -5.68 16.49
C ALA A 201 15.29 -6.21 15.07
N VAL A 202 14.25 -6.53 14.31
CA VAL A 202 14.36 -6.98 12.91
C VAL A 202 15.02 -5.91 12.04
N ARG A 203 14.69 -4.63 12.21
CA ARG A 203 15.34 -3.50 11.50
C ARG A 203 16.84 -3.37 11.79
N LYS A 204 17.29 -3.78 12.95
CA LYS A 204 18.74 -3.75 13.32
C LYS A 204 19.55 -4.86 12.67
N GLY A 205 18.91 -5.79 12.01
CA GLY A 205 19.55 -6.96 11.41
C GLY A 205 19.71 -8.15 12.37
N PRO A 206 20.27 -9.25 11.89
CA PRO A 206 20.40 -10.50 12.66
C PRO A 206 21.28 -10.28 13.88
N GLY A 207 20.66 -10.20 15.05
CA GLY A 207 21.31 -10.26 16.37
C GLY A 207 21.18 -11.67 16.95
N GLU A 208 22.02 -12.01 17.91
CA GLU A 208 21.92 -13.27 18.64
C GLU A 208 20.51 -13.40 19.24
N ASN A 209 19.73 -14.39 18.79
CA ASN A 209 18.44 -14.83 19.35
C ASN A 209 17.13 -14.13 18.92
N THR A 210 17.01 -13.50 17.81
CA THR A 210 15.70 -13.05 17.33
C THR A 210 15.19 -13.94 16.19
N GLY A 211 14.48 -15.01 16.53
CA GLY A 211 13.65 -15.71 15.53
C GLY A 211 12.68 -14.71 14.91
N ASN A 212 12.54 -14.72 13.58
CA ASN A 212 11.61 -13.84 12.90
C ASN A 212 10.18 -14.35 13.11
N LEU A 213 9.29 -13.51 13.66
CA LEU A 213 7.89 -13.84 13.90
C LEU A 213 7.20 -14.34 12.63
N PHE A 214 7.48 -13.71 11.50
CA PHE A 214 6.82 -14.03 10.24
C PHE A 214 7.24 -15.40 9.70
N GLU A 215 8.53 -15.74 9.81
CA GLU A 215 9.06 -17.07 9.46
C GLU A 215 8.49 -18.16 10.37
N ASN A 216 8.30 -17.86 11.66
CA ASN A 216 7.66 -18.77 12.60
C ASN A 216 6.19 -19.05 12.27
N PHE A 217 5.52 -18.13 11.58
CA PHE A 217 4.18 -18.33 11.01
C PHE A 217 4.20 -19.00 9.63
N GLY A 218 5.37 -19.32 9.07
CA GLY A 218 5.50 -20.00 7.78
C GLY A 218 5.56 -19.09 6.55
N PHE A 219 5.84 -17.79 6.74
CA PHE A 219 6.08 -16.86 5.65
C PHE A 219 7.56 -16.85 5.25
N ASP A 220 7.85 -16.68 3.96
CA ASP A 220 9.19 -16.32 3.48
C ASP A 220 9.38 -14.82 3.66
N TYR A 221 10.21 -14.44 4.62
CA TYR A 221 10.42 -13.04 4.98
C TYR A 221 11.52 -12.41 4.13
N ARG A 222 11.20 -11.28 3.53
CA ARG A 222 12.11 -10.46 2.72
C ARG A 222 12.17 -9.04 3.30
N GLY A 223 13.28 -8.68 3.89
CA GLY A 223 13.44 -7.35 4.46
C GLY A 223 14.36 -7.27 5.67
N PRO A 224 14.43 -6.12 6.34
CA PRO A 224 13.72 -4.87 6.01
C PRO A 224 14.24 -4.20 4.75
N VAL A 225 13.39 -3.47 4.04
CA VAL A 225 13.70 -2.74 2.81
C VAL A 225 13.23 -1.30 2.96
N ASP A 226 13.98 -0.34 2.45
CA ASP A 226 13.54 1.05 2.42
C ASP A 226 12.34 1.21 1.46
N GLY A 227 11.18 1.50 2.01
CA GLY A 227 9.92 1.68 1.27
C GLY A 227 9.87 2.95 0.41
N HIS A 228 10.90 3.79 0.45
CA HIS A 228 11.07 4.98 -0.38
C HIS A 228 12.11 4.81 -1.49
N ASP A 229 12.74 3.64 -1.60
CA ASP A 229 13.78 3.33 -2.57
C ASP A 229 13.25 2.41 -3.66
N LEU A 230 13.00 2.97 -4.86
CA LEU A 230 12.55 2.19 -6.02
C LEU A 230 13.62 1.24 -6.57
N ASP A 231 14.92 1.52 -6.36
CA ASP A 231 16.01 0.61 -6.74
C ASP A 231 15.93 -0.72 -5.98
N LEU A 232 15.39 -0.68 -4.75
CA LEU A 232 15.19 -1.86 -3.91
C LEU A 232 13.80 -2.49 -4.10
N LEU A 233 12.76 -1.65 -4.20
CA LEU A 233 11.36 -2.13 -4.26
C LEU A 233 11.03 -2.85 -5.58
N LEU A 234 11.46 -2.31 -6.72
CA LEU A 234 11.10 -2.88 -8.03
C LEU A 234 11.65 -4.30 -8.22
N PRO A 235 12.95 -4.58 -8.01
CA PRO A 235 13.45 -5.94 -8.16
C PRO A 235 12.85 -6.89 -7.12
N LEU A 236 12.67 -6.45 -5.86
CA LEU A 236 12.09 -7.30 -4.82
C LEU A 236 10.65 -7.74 -5.14
N LEU A 237 9.83 -6.83 -5.69
CA LEU A 237 8.44 -7.15 -6.02
C LEU A 237 8.30 -7.92 -7.34
N ALA A 238 9.35 -7.97 -8.15
CA ALA A 238 9.40 -8.72 -9.41
C ALA A 238 9.85 -10.19 -9.23
N GLU A 239 10.43 -10.57 -8.06
CA GLU A 239 10.79 -11.95 -7.69
C GLU A 239 9.55 -12.81 -7.46
#